data_24f78a7f7c68d736c61609d75506455d
#
_entry.id   24f78a7f7c68d736c61609d75506455d
#
_cell.length_a   1.000
_cell.length_b   1.000
_cell.length_c   1.000
_cell.angle_alpha   90.00
_cell.angle_beta   90.00
_cell.angle_gamma   90.00
#
_symmetry.space_group_name_H-M   'P 1'
#
loop_
_entity.id
_entity.type
_entity.pdbx_description
1 polymer ?
#
loop_
_entity_poly.entity_id
_entity_poly.type
_entity_poly.pdbx_seq_one_letter_code
_entity_poly.pdbx_strand_id
1 'polypeptide(L)'
;MSGFTRYNKILNLFSEQRSSWTVLEISDELKTPSSTIYRIVRELVLAEFLESAAGAYFRLGPAFIKFNRIINLSDPLVRAGQPFLKKLANENPIESVNVLARLYGNKVMCVADYKSPFFKNNTSYQKGKLMPLIYGATSRAIIMKIVGKSLEDLLKQETFYDDNDKDTFFKNLKNDNKKGYCKTEGQVDKGLIGFAVPINNKKLGIEASLSSIFNSIDFLPEHEPIIYANLTSYSLLIERYINQIFDDIQNYHQISS
;
A
#
# COMPACT_ATOMS: atom_id res chain seq x y z
N MET A 1 27.82 0.27 -9.35
CA MET A 1 26.66 0.46 -8.48
C MET A 1 26.74 1.86 -7.88
N SER A 2 25.64 2.65 -7.97
CA SER A 2 25.62 3.99 -7.35
C SER A 2 25.72 3.88 -5.82
N GLY A 3 26.23 4.93 -5.15
CA GLY A 3 26.35 4.96 -3.69
C GLY A 3 25.01 4.64 -3.02
N PHE A 4 23.91 5.30 -3.45
CA PHE A 4 22.56 5.14 -2.90
C PHE A 4 22.04 3.69 -2.95
N THR A 5 22.34 2.94 -4.01
CA THR A 5 21.95 1.53 -4.13
C THR A 5 22.50 0.66 -2.99
N ARG A 6 23.70 0.98 -2.49
CA ARG A 6 24.32 0.23 -1.38
C ARG A 6 23.61 0.52 -0.05
N TYR A 7 23.27 1.77 0.21
CA TYR A 7 22.49 2.17 1.41
C TYR A 7 21.13 1.50 1.42
N ASN A 8 20.43 1.55 0.28
CA ASN A 8 19.10 0.93 0.15
C ASN A 8 19.14 -0.59 0.36
N LYS A 9 20.20 -1.29 -0.12
CA LYS A 9 20.36 -2.73 0.14
C LYS A 9 20.46 -3.03 1.63
N ILE A 10 21.21 -2.23 2.41
CA ILE A 10 21.30 -2.42 3.86
C ILE A 10 19.95 -2.17 4.54
N LEU A 11 19.26 -1.07 4.21
CA LEU A 11 17.96 -0.73 4.81
C LEU A 11 16.90 -1.80 4.51
N ASN A 12 16.94 -2.44 3.34
CA ASN A 12 16.01 -3.51 2.96
C ASN A 12 16.25 -4.86 3.66
N LEU A 13 17.33 -5.01 4.42
CA LEU A 13 17.54 -6.20 5.27
C LEU A 13 16.65 -6.19 6.52
N PHE A 14 16.25 -5.01 6.98
CA PHE A 14 15.39 -4.87 8.16
C PHE A 14 13.96 -5.25 7.81
N SER A 15 13.40 -6.19 8.56
CA SER A 15 12.05 -6.71 8.36
C SER A 15 11.37 -6.98 9.71
N GLU A 16 10.07 -7.33 9.66
CA GLU A 16 9.33 -7.75 10.86
C GLU A 16 9.91 -9.03 11.48
N GLN A 17 10.45 -9.93 10.66
CA GLN A 17 11.07 -11.19 11.11
C GLN A 17 12.47 -10.94 11.68
N ARG A 18 13.16 -9.89 11.19
CA ARG A 18 14.49 -9.54 11.65
C ARG A 18 14.69 -8.04 11.70
N SER A 19 14.47 -7.46 12.87
CA SER A 19 14.47 -6.00 13.09
C SER A 19 15.85 -5.42 13.45
N SER A 20 16.88 -6.27 13.67
CA SER A 20 18.22 -5.81 14.04
C SER A 20 19.34 -6.67 13.42
N TRP A 21 20.45 -6.02 13.10
CA TRP A 21 21.60 -6.61 12.42
C TRP A 21 22.92 -6.07 12.97
N THR A 22 23.96 -6.91 13.00
CA THR A 22 25.35 -6.48 13.22
C THR A 22 26.03 -6.18 11.89
N VAL A 23 27.14 -5.42 11.91
CA VAL A 23 27.96 -5.16 10.71
C VAL A 23 28.45 -6.46 10.05
N LEU A 24 28.84 -7.47 10.86
CA LEU A 24 29.33 -8.75 10.35
C LEU A 24 28.22 -9.51 9.61
N GLU A 25 27.06 -9.62 10.20
CA GLU A 25 25.90 -10.29 9.58
C GLU A 25 25.47 -9.60 8.27
N ILE A 26 25.45 -8.24 8.22
CA ILE A 26 25.17 -7.49 6.99
C ILE A 26 26.25 -7.76 5.93
N SER A 27 27.54 -7.84 6.36
CA SER A 27 28.68 -8.15 5.48
C SER A 27 28.51 -9.51 4.83
N ASP A 28 28.14 -10.51 5.61
CA ASP A 28 27.93 -11.88 5.14
C ASP A 28 26.71 -12.00 4.22
N GLU A 29 25.60 -11.38 4.57
CA GLU A 29 24.36 -11.40 3.79
C GLU A 29 24.54 -10.70 2.42
N LEU A 30 25.18 -9.53 2.40
CA LEU A 30 25.39 -8.76 1.17
C LEU A 30 26.67 -9.13 0.41
N LYS A 31 27.46 -10.11 0.91
CA LYS A 31 28.75 -10.51 0.35
C LYS A 31 29.65 -9.31 0.05
N THR A 32 29.73 -8.40 1.02
CA THR A 32 30.45 -7.12 0.90
C THR A 32 31.40 -6.98 2.09
N PRO A 33 32.67 -6.54 1.88
CA PRO A 33 33.65 -6.44 2.98
C PRO A 33 33.14 -5.65 4.17
N SER A 34 33.39 -6.15 5.38
CA SER A 34 32.91 -5.55 6.64
C SER A 34 33.36 -4.12 6.85
N SER A 35 34.55 -3.75 6.37
CA SER A 35 35.05 -2.36 6.39
C SER A 35 34.17 -1.42 5.57
N THR A 36 33.67 -1.87 4.42
CA THR A 36 32.74 -1.12 3.57
C THR A 36 31.39 -0.97 4.24
N ILE A 37 30.84 -2.08 4.80
CA ILE A 37 29.57 -2.06 5.52
C ILE A 37 29.67 -1.15 6.74
N TYR A 38 30.73 -1.23 7.52
CA TYR A 38 30.95 -0.37 8.70
C TYR A 38 30.85 1.11 8.34
N ARG A 39 31.50 1.53 7.24
CA ARG A 39 31.45 2.93 6.78
C ARG A 39 30.02 3.35 6.42
N ILE A 40 29.27 2.49 5.68
CA ILE A 40 27.90 2.80 5.26
C ILE A 40 26.98 2.85 6.49
N VAL A 41 27.08 1.88 7.40
CA VAL A 41 26.28 1.85 8.64
C VAL A 41 26.53 3.10 9.48
N ARG A 42 27.80 3.52 9.63
CA ARG A 42 28.16 4.76 10.31
C ARG A 42 27.49 5.99 9.69
N GLU A 43 27.49 6.09 8.36
CA GLU A 43 26.82 7.18 7.64
C GLU A 43 25.30 7.16 7.85
N LEU A 44 24.68 5.96 7.82
CA LEU A 44 23.25 5.78 8.11
C LEU A 44 22.90 6.13 9.56
N VAL A 45 23.78 5.86 10.52
CA VAL A 45 23.58 6.26 11.93
C VAL A 45 23.69 7.78 12.06
N LEU A 46 24.69 8.41 11.45
CA LEU A 46 24.83 9.87 11.44
C LEU A 46 23.63 10.58 10.80
N ALA A 47 23.02 9.95 9.80
CA ALA A 47 21.81 10.45 9.13
C ALA A 47 20.50 10.00 9.79
N GLU A 48 20.57 9.37 10.98
CA GLU A 48 19.41 8.91 11.76
C GLU A 48 18.55 7.81 11.07
N PHE A 49 18.99 7.24 9.97
CA PHE A 49 18.31 6.09 9.33
C PHE A 49 18.53 4.78 10.09
N LEU A 50 19.64 4.65 10.79
CA LEU A 50 19.91 3.57 11.73
C LEU A 50 20.19 4.15 13.11
N GLU A 51 19.99 3.35 14.14
CA GLU A 51 20.42 3.62 15.50
C GLU A 51 21.11 2.41 16.10
N SER A 52 22.06 2.65 17.00
CA SER A 52 22.76 1.59 17.73
C SER A 52 21.84 0.95 18.77
N ALA A 53 21.94 -0.36 18.89
CA ALA A 53 21.28 -1.15 19.93
C ALA A 53 22.31 -1.96 20.74
N ALA A 54 21.88 -2.67 21.77
CA ALA A 54 22.78 -3.47 22.61
C ALA A 54 23.50 -4.55 21.77
N GLY A 55 24.73 -4.92 22.18
CA GLY A 55 25.49 -6.03 21.58
C GLY A 55 25.99 -5.77 20.15
N ALA A 56 26.33 -4.52 19.82
CA ALA A 56 26.80 -4.11 18.50
C ALA A 56 25.77 -4.29 17.36
N TYR A 57 24.48 -4.42 17.71
CA TYR A 57 23.37 -4.43 16.77
C TYR A 57 22.97 -3.01 16.35
N PHE A 58 22.38 -2.92 15.17
CA PHE A 58 21.75 -1.73 14.62
C PHE A 58 20.30 -2.04 14.29
N ARG A 59 19.42 -1.04 14.43
CA ARG A 59 18.00 -1.10 14.04
C ARG A 59 17.61 0.15 13.28
N LEU A 60 16.42 0.17 12.67
CA LEU A 60 15.90 1.34 11.97
C LEU A 60 15.78 2.53 12.94
N GLY A 61 16.30 3.68 12.51
CA GLY A 61 16.42 4.88 13.31
C GLY A 61 15.21 5.83 13.20
N PRO A 62 15.24 6.96 13.94
CA PRO A 62 14.13 7.90 14.08
C PRO A 62 13.76 8.65 12.80
N ALA A 63 14.64 8.68 11.77
CA ALA A 63 14.34 9.33 10.49
C ALA A 63 13.05 8.78 9.86
N PHE A 64 12.79 7.48 9.97
CA PHE A 64 11.56 6.86 9.44
C PHE A 64 10.31 7.33 10.15
N ILE A 65 10.36 7.55 11.46
CA ILE A 65 9.24 8.12 12.24
C ILE A 65 8.95 9.55 11.79
N LYS A 66 10.00 10.35 11.63
CA LYS A 66 9.90 11.74 11.14
C LYS A 66 9.28 11.79 9.73
N PHE A 67 9.79 10.99 8.79
CA PHE A 67 9.27 10.97 7.42
C PHE A 67 7.85 10.43 7.35
N ASN A 68 7.51 9.38 8.11
CA ASN A 68 6.14 8.88 8.18
C ASN A 68 5.17 9.97 8.68
N ARG A 69 5.56 10.77 9.69
CA ARG A 69 4.76 11.92 10.15
C ARG A 69 4.55 12.93 9.02
N ILE A 70 5.61 13.29 8.28
CA ILE A 70 5.53 14.24 7.16
C ILE A 70 4.58 13.71 6.09
N ILE A 71 4.72 12.45 5.68
CA ILE A 71 3.84 11.80 4.70
C ILE A 71 2.38 11.86 5.15
N ASN A 72 2.08 11.51 6.40
CA ASN A 72 0.72 11.53 6.92
C ASN A 72 0.10 12.94 6.92
N LEU A 73 0.90 13.98 7.05
CA LEU A 73 0.45 15.37 7.07
C LEU A 73 0.38 16.01 5.67
N SER A 74 1.14 15.49 4.69
CA SER A 74 1.29 16.13 3.38
C SER A 74 0.70 15.33 2.21
N ASP A 75 0.60 14.00 2.30
CA ASP A 75 0.04 13.20 1.21
C ASP A 75 -1.47 13.43 1.09
N PRO A 76 -1.97 13.92 -0.08
CA PRO A 76 -3.38 14.25 -0.25
C PRO A 76 -4.32 13.05 -0.08
N LEU A 77 -3.91 11.84 -0.54
CA LEU A 77 -4.72 10.64 -0.41
C LEU A 77 -4.85 10.21 1.06
N VAL A 78 -3.73 10.20 1.80
CA VAL A 78 -3.72 9.81 3.21
C VAL A 78 -4.53 10.79 4.05
N ARG A 79 -4.33 12.10 3.83
CA ARG A 79 -5.09 13.17 4.52
C ARG A 79 -6.59 13.07 4.27
N ALA A 80 -6.97 12.83 3.02
CA ALA A 80 -8.38 12.74 2.63
C ALA A 80 -9.02 11.44 3.12
N GLY A 81 -8.32 10.31 3.06
CA GLY A 81 -8.94 9.00 3.22
C GLY A 81 -8.80 8.38 4.60
N GLN A 82 -7.69 8.60 5.31
CA GLN A 82 -7.47 7.98 6.62
C GLN A 82 -8.60 8.22 7.63
N PRO A 83 -9.21 9.43 7.73
CA PRO A 83 -10.33 9.66 8.65
C PRO A 83 -11.59 8.81 8.35
N PHE A 84 -11.75 8.35 7.11
CA PHE A 84 -12.91 7.57 6.71
C PHE A 84 -12.76 6.07 6.97
N LEU A 85 -11.54 5.54 7.14
CA LEU A 85 -11.33 4.10 7.32
C LEU A 85 -12.06 3.55 8.56
N LYS A 86 -12.03 4.28 9.68
CA LYS A 86 -12.77 3.92 10.90
C LYS A 86 -14.27 4.07 10.72
N LYS A 87 -14.73 5.12 10.03
CA LYS A 87 -16.16 5.32 9.77
C LYS A 87 -16.70 4.19 8.90
N LEU A 88 -16.00 3.86 7.83
CA LEU A 88 -16.33 2.74 6.95
C LEU A 88 -16.42 1.41 7.73
N ALA A 89 -15.50 1.16 8.68
CA ALA A 89 -15.56 -0.03 9.53
C ALA A 89 -16.83 -0.10 10.38
N ASN A 90 -17.28 1.04 10.90
CA ASN A 90 -18.49 1.11 11.73
C ASN A 90 -19.79 0.97 10.91
N GLU A 91 -19.75 1.27 9.61
CA GLU A 91 -20.91 1.19 8.71
C GLU A 91 -20.96 -0.11 7.90
N ASN A 92 -19.85 -0.86 7.87
CA ASN A 92 -19.84 -2.19 7.28
C ASN A 92 -20.72 -3.15 8.09
N PRO A 93 -21.42 -4.09 7.42
CA PRO A 93 -22.34 -5.01 8.10
C PRO A 93 -21.64 -6.04 9.00
N ILE A 94 -20.36 -6.25 8.81
CA ILE A 94 -19.52 -7.18 9.58
C ILE A 94 -18.13 -6.58 9.80
N GLU A 95 -17.38 -7.13 10.75
CA GLU A 95 -16.03 -6.71 11.10
C GLU A 95 -15.08 -6.75 9.90
N SER A 96 -14.29 -5.71 9.74
CA SER A 96 -13.48 -5.51 8.55
C SER A 96 -12.08 -4.94 8.84
N VAL A 97 -11.18 -5.14 7.86
CA VAL A 97 -9.97 -4.33 7.71
C VAL A 97 -10.17 -3.43 6.50
N ASN A 98 -10.14 -2.12 6.72
CA ASN A 98 -10.28 -1.13 5.65
C ASN A 98 -8.94 -0.54 5.29
N VAL A 99 -8.66 -0.43 4.01
CA VAL A 99 -7.32 -0.11 3.49
C VAL A 99 -7.41 0.94 2.40
N LEU A 100 -6.50 1.91 2.47
CA LEU A 100 -6.12 2.73 1.33
C LEU A 100 -4.82 2.17 0.75
N ALA A 101 -4.82 1.89 -0.53
CA ALA A 101 -3.64 1.47 -1.27
C ALA A 101 -3.39 2.39 -2.46
N ARG A 102 -2.13 2.59 -2.80
CA ARG A 102 -1.71 3.46 -3.91
C ARG A 102 -0.67 2.77 -4.78
N LEU A 103 -0.72 3.02 -6.08
CA LEU A 103 0.30 2.61 -7.04
C LEU A 103 1.47 3.60 -7.02
N TYR A 104 2.68 3.08 -6.82
CA TYR A 104 3.95 3.78 -6.91
C TYR A 104 4.84 3.09 -7.93
N GLY A 105 4.95 3.66 -9.12
CA GLY A 105 5.62 3.00 -10.25
C GLY A 105 4.89 1.71 -10.63
N ASN A 106 5.50 0.56 -10.36
CA ASN A 106 4.92 -0.78 -10.60
C ASN A 106 4.57 -1.54 -9.32
N LYS A 107 4.41 -0.85 -8.19
CA LYS A 107 4.13 -1.49 -6.89
C LYS A 107 2.90 -0.87 -6.24
N VAL A 108 2.02 -1.71 -5.75
CA VAL A 108 0.89 -1.29 -4.91
C VAL A 108 1.30 -1.38 -3.45
N MET A 109 1.09 -0.32 -2.69
CA MET A 109 1.41 -0.26 -1.27
C MET A 109 0.19 0.19 -0.47
N CYS A 110 -0.05 -0.47 0.67
CA CYS A 110 -1.01 0.02 1.66
C CYS A 110 -0.44 1.28 2.34
N VAL A 111 -1.11 2.42 2.16
CA VAL A 111 -0.65 3.71 2.70
C VAL A 111 -1.35 4.08 4.01
N ALA A 112 -2.51 3.52 4.25
CA ALA A 112 -3.24 3.60 5.52
C ALA A 112 -4.16 2.40 5.67
N ASP A 113 -4.39 1.98 6.90
CA ASP A 113 -5.36 0.94 7.24
C ASP A 113 -6.08 1.22 8.57
N TYR A 114 -7.19 0.56 8.75
CA TYR A 114 -7.90 0.47 10.01
C TYR A 114 -8.49 -0.94 10.16
N LYS A 115 -8.10 -1.62 11.22
CA LYS A 115 -8.62 -2.94 11.60
C LYS A 115 -9.69 -2.78 12.67
N SER A 116 -10.89 -3.31 12.42
CA SER A 116 -11.95 -3.38 13.42
C SER A 116 -11.51 -4.15 14.66
N PRO A 117 -11.92 -3.75 15.87
CA PRO A 117 -11.42 -4.34 17.12
C PRO A 117 -11.66 -5.86 17.26
N PHE A 118 -12.76 -6.35 16.71
CA PHE A 118 -13.14 -7.76 16.79
C PHE A 118 -12.78 -8.58 15.55
N PHE A 119 -12.09 -8.00 14.58
CA PHE A 119 -11.57 -8.75 13.44
C PHE A 119 -10.42 -9.66 13.88
N LYS A 120 -10.65 -10.97 13.92
CA LYS A 120 -9.78 -11.95 14.58
C LYS A 120 -8.61 -12.42 13.73
N ASN A 121 -8.77 -12.48 12.40
CA ASN A 121 -7.76 -13.03 11.51
C ASN A 121 -6.56 -12.09 11.34
N ASN A 122 -5.40 -12.68 11.09
CA ASN A 122 -4.26 -11.93 10.57
C ASN A 122 -4.49 -11.63 9.09
N THR A 123 -3.97 -10.49 8.64
CA THR A 123 -4.05 -10.08 7.25
C THR A 123 -2.75 -9.42 6.80
N SER A 124 -2.42 -9.62 5.51
CA SER A 124 -1.32 -8.93 4.84
C SER A 124 -1.64 -7.46 4.53
N TYR A 125 -2.90 -7.06 4.69
CA TYR A 125 -3.38 -5.70 4.39
C TYR A 125 -3.08 -4.73 5.54
N GLN A 126 -1.84 -4.24 5.59
CA GLN A 126 -1.35 -3.34 6.63
C GLN A 126 -0.52 -2.22 6.02
N LYS A 127 -0.53 -1.04 6.65
CA LYS A 127 0.25 0.11 6.22
C LYS A 127 1.74 -0.24 6.07
N GLY A 128 2.31 0.15 4.92
CA GLY A 128 3.71 -0.12 4.56
C GLY A 128 3.92 -1.46 3.86
N LYS A 129 2.92 -2.35 3.83
CA LYS A 129 3.01 -3.62 3.10
C LYS A 129 2.80 -3.40 1.59
N LEU A 130 3.63 -4.09 0.81
CA LEU A 130 3.44 -4.20 -0.63
C LEU A 130 2.38 -5.27 -0.91
N MET A 131 1.46 -4.94 -1.81
CA MET A 131 0.42 -5.86 -2.28
C MET A 131 0.81 -6.47 -3.62
N PRO A 132 0.43 -7.73 -3.87
CA PRO A 132 0.58 -8.34 -5.19
C PRO A 132 -0.13 -7.49 -6.24
N LEU A 133 0.52 -7.24 -7.39
CA LEU A 133 -0.04 -6.35 -8.41
C LEU A 133 -1.27 -6.95 -9.12
N ILE A 134 -1.21 -8.24 -9.46
CA ILE A 134 -2.23 -8.93 -10.27
C ILE A 134 -3.26 -9.72 -9.44
N TYR A 135 -3.03 -9.88 -8.14
CA TYR A 135 -3.92 -10.63 -7.24
C TYR A 135 -4.55 -9.72 -6.19
N GLY A 136 -5.75 -10.07 -5.76
CA GLY A 136 -6.51 -9.37 -4.73
C GLY A 136 -7.31 -8.17 -5.25
N ALA A 137 -8.44 -7.89 -4.59
CA ALA A 137 -9.37 -6.84 -4.98
C ALA A 137 -8.71 -5.45 -4.96
N THR A 138 -7.88 -5.18 -3.95
CA THR A 138 -7.18 -3.91 -3.73
C THR A 138 -6.37 -3.46 -4.95
N SER A 139 -5.49 -4.32 -5.45
CA SER A 139 -4.65 -4.02 -6.61
C SER A 139 -5.46 -3.99 -7.91
N ARG A 140 -6.39 -4.93 -8.09
CA ARG A 140 -7.25 -4.98 -9.29
C ARG A 140 -8.11 -3.73 -9.43
N ALA A 141 -8.61 -3.16 -8.33
CA ALA A 141 -9.38 -1.92 -8.35
C ALA A 141 -8.56 -0.73 -8.87
N ILE A 142 -7.27 -0.67 -8.57
CA ILE A 142 -6.36 0.32 -9.15
C ILE A 142 -6.17 0.05 -10.66
N ILE A 143 -5.79 -1.18 -11.00
CA ILE A 143 -5.41 -1.57 -12.36
C ILE A 143 -6.57 -1.46 -13.34
N MET A 144 -7.80 -1.73 -12.92
CA MET A 144 -8.96 -1.71 -13.82
C MET A 144 -9.24 -0.34 -14.47
N LYS A 145 -8.62 0.73 -13.95
CA LYS A 145 -8.71 2.08 -14.53
C LYS A 145 -7.53 2.42 -15.43
N ILE A 146 -6.49 1.58 -15.44
CA ILE A 146 -5.32 1.74 -16.29
C ILE A 146 -5.58 1.03 -17.61
N VAL A 147 -5.31 1.68 -18.73
CA VAL A 147 -5.62 1.15 -20.06
C VAL A 147 -4.45 1.26 -21.04
N GLY A 148 -4.47 0.43 -22.08
CA GLY A 148 -3.52 0.49 -23.18
C GLY A 148 -2.07 0.23 -22.76
N LYS A 149 -1.14 0.94 -23.36
CA LYS A 149 0.30 0.75 -23.17
C LYS A 149 0.74 0.86 -21.71
N SER A 150 0.10 1.74 -20.93
CA SER A 150 0.41 1.89 -19.50
C SER A 150 0.11 0.62 -18.70
N LEU A 151 -0.96 -0.10 -19.04
CA LEU A 151 -1.29 -1.39 -18.44
C LEU A 151 -0.28 -2.46 -18.86
N GLU A 152 0.06 -2.52 -20.15
CA GLU A 152 1.05 -3.47 -20.66
C GLU A 152 2.42 -3.26 -20.00
N ASP A 153 2.88 -2.02 -19.88
CA ASP A 153 4.16 -1.69 -19.24
C ASP A 153 4.17 -2.06 -17.75
N LEU A 154 3.05 -1.84 -17.07
CA LEU A 154 2.88 -2.21 -15.66
C LEU A 154 2.98 -3.73 -15.45
N LEU A 155 2.40 -4.52 -16.35
CA LEU A 155 2.34 -5.97 -16.25
C LEU A 155 3.57 -6.71 -16.81
N LYS A 156 4.51 -6.01 -17.48
CA LYS A 156 5.70 -6.65 -18.08
C LYS A 156 6.58 -7.41 -17.09
N GLN A 157 6.60 -7.01 -15.83
CA GLN A 157 7.43 -7.63 -14.78
C GLN A 157 6.66 -8.65 -13.95
N GLU A 158 5.35 -8.79 -14.19
CA GLU A 158 4.51 -9.74 -13.47
C GLU A 158 4.57 -11.12 -14.12
N THR A 159 4.60 -12.13 -13.27
CA THR A 159 4.60 -13.52 -13.70
C THR A 159 3.24 -14.12 -13.43
N PHE A 160 2.53 -14.48 -14.49
CA PHE A 160 1.33 -15.31 -14.40
C PHE A 160 1.74 -16.79 -14.31
N TYR A 161 0.93 -17.61 -13.65
CA TYR A 161 1.22 -19.04 -13.53
C TYR A 161 1.22 -19.73 -14.92
N ASP A 162 0.24 -19.36 -15.76
CA ASP A 162 0.11 -19.83 -17.14
C ASP A 162 -0.75 -18.86 -17.97
N ASP A 163 -0.97 -19.17 -19.25
CA ASP A 163 -1.80 -18.34 -20.14
C ASP A 163 -3.28 -18.31 -19.72
N ASN A 164 -3.79 -19.38 -19.13
CA ASN A 164 -5.17 -19.43 -18.64
C ASN A 164 -5.36 -18.50 -17.41
N ASP A 165 -4.37 -18.41 -16.54
CA ASP A 165 -4.36 -17.45 -15.42
C ASP A 165 -4.38 -16.02 -15.94
N LYS A 166 -3.58 -15.72 -16.97
CA LYS A 166 -3.54 -14.42 -17.64
C LYS A 166 -4.87 -14.04 -18.28
N ASP A 167 -5.48 -14.96 -19.04
CA ASP A 167 -6.77 -14.74 -19.68
C ASP A 167 -7.88 -14.52 -18.64
N THR A 168 -7.86 -15.29 -17.57
CA THR A 168 -8.77 -15.16 -16.44
C THR A 168 -8.61 -13.80 -15.77
N PHE A 169 -7.39 -13.34 -15.56
CA PHE A 169 -7.11 -12.01 -15.03
C PHE A 169 -7.74 -10.90 -15.88
N PHE A 170 -7.51 -10.89 -17.20
CA PHE A 170 -8.07 -9.86 -18.09
C PHE A 170 -9.58 -9.93 -18.19
N LYS A 171 -10.17 -11.13 -18.20
CA LYS A 171 -11.62 -11.31 -18.14
C LYS A 171 -12.23 -10.73 -16.86
N ASN A 172 -11.60 -11.02 -15.72
CA ASN A 172 -12.03 -10.50 -14.44
C ASN A 172 -11.88 -8.98 -14.38
N LEU A 173 -10.76 -8.43 -14.85
CA LEU A 173 -10.51 -6.99 -14.89
C LEU A 173 -11.58 -6.25 -15.73
N LYS A 174 -11.96 -6.80 -16.87
CA LYS A 174 -13.03 -6.26 -17.72
C LYS A 174 -14.40 -6.30 -17.01
N ASN A 175 -14.69 -7.38 -16.30
CA ASN A 175 -15.95 -7.52 -15.56
C ASN A 175 -15.99 -6.55 -14.36
N ASP A 176 -14.89 -6.45 -13.61
CA ASP A 176 -14.75 -5.53 -12.48
C ASP A 176 -14.93 -4.07 -12.94
N ASN A 177 -14.34 -3.70 -14.08
CA ASN A 177 -14.50 -2.35 -14.63
C ASN A 177 -15.97 -2.04 -15.01
N LYS A 178 -16.71 -3.04 -15.52
CA LYS A 178 -18.15 -2.89 -15.80
C LYS A 178 -19.00 -2.74 -14.53
N LYS A 179 -18.65 -3.48 -13.48
CA LYS A 179 -19.35 -3.44 -12.18
C LYS A 179 -18.98 -2.19 -11.37
N GLY A 180 -17.81 -1.61 -11.58
CA GLY A 180 -17.28 -0.49 -10.82
C GLY A 180 -16.55 -0.87 -9.53
N TYR A 181 -16.45 -2.16 -9.20
CA TYR A 181 -15.72 -2.68 -8.04
C TYR A 181 -15.10 -4.04 -8.32
N CYS A 182 -14.10 -4.39 -7.53
CA CYS A 182 -13.46 -5.69 -7.52
C CYS A 182 -13.89 -6.48 -6.29
N LYS A 183 -14.13 -7.79 -6.48
CA LYS A 183 -14.35 -8.77 -5.41
C LYS A 183 -13.40 -9.95 -5.62
N THR A 184 -12.70 -10.35 -4.57
CA THR A 184 -11.83 -11.53 -4.59
C THR A 184 -11.94 -12.30 -3.30
N GLU A 185 -11.76 -13.61 -3.35
CA GLU A 185 -11.76 -14.47 -2.18
C GLU A 185 -10.52 -15.36 -2.19
N GLY A 186 -9.79 -15.39 -1.06
CA GLY A 186 -8.64 -16.25 -0.82
C GLY A 186 -7.41 -16.02 -1.70
N GLN A 187 -7.39 -14.94 -2.53
CA GLN A 187 -6.30 -14.69 -3.48
C GLN A 187 -5.01 -14.17 -2.83
N VAL A 188 -5.10 -13.43 -1.75
CA VAL A 188 -3.95 -12.91 -0.99
C VAL A 188 -3.83 -13.66 0.33
N ASP A 189 -4.85 -13.58 1.15
CA ASP A 189 -4.92 -14.30 2.43
C ASP A 189 -6.06 -15.32 2.39
N LYS A 190 -5.77 -16.58 2.68
CA LYS A 190 -6.77 -17.66 2.72
C LYS A 190 -7.83 -17.35 3.77
N GLY A 191 -9.11 -17.62 3.45
CA GLY A 191 -10.24 -17.39 4.35
C GLY A 191 -10.66 -15.92 4.46
N LEU A 192 -10.11 -15.04 3.62
CA LEU A 192 -10.53 -13.65 3.53
C LEU A 192 -11.19 -13.35 2.18
N ILE A 193 -12.20 -12.49 2.23
CA ILE A 193 -12.88 -11.94 1.06
C ILE A 193 -12.64 -10.42 1.03
N GLY A 194 -12.20 -9.90 -0.12
CA GLY A 194 -11.90 -8.48 -0.31
C GLY A 194 -12.82 -7.82 -1.32
N PHE A 195 -13.26 -6.62 -1.01
CA PHE A 195 -13.95 -5.70 -1.91
C PHE A 195 -13.15 -4.43 -2.06
N ALA A 196 -13.08 -3.89 -3.25
CA ALA A 196 -12.34 -2.67 -3.51
C ALA A 196 -12.96 -1.84 -4.63
N VAL A 197 -12.88 -0.52 -4.48
CA VAL A 197 -13.23 0.47 -5.50
C VAL A 197 -12.04 1.35 -5.82
N PRO A 198 -11.91 1.86 -7.06
CA PRO A 198 -10.82 2.75 -7.43
C PRO A 198 -10.99 4.14 -6.80
N ILE A 199 -9.86 4.82 -6.61
CA ILE A 199 -9.74 6.24 -6.34
C ILE A 199 -8.74 6.80 -7.33
N ASN A 200 -9.13 7.79 -8.13
CA ASN A 200 -8.28 8.36 -9.16
C ASN A 200 -8.26 9.88 -9.10
N ASN A 201 -7.07 10.45 -9.17
CA ASN A 201 -6.91 11.88 -9.38
C ASN A 201 -5.81 12.13 -10.41
N LYS A 202 -6.21 12.42 -11.65
CA LYS A 202 -5.27 12.64 -12.76
C LYS A 202 -4.39 13.89 -12.58
N LYS A 203 -4.90 14.94 -11.91
CA LYS A 203 -4.15 16.18 -11.69
C LYS A 203 -2.95 15.96 -10.77
N LEU A 204 -3.09 15.07 -9.76
CA LEU A 204 -2.06 14.72 -8.81
C LEU A 204 -1.35 13.39 -9.11
N GLY A 205 -1.69 12.71 -10.21
CA GLY A 205 -1.14 11.39 -10.53
C GLY A 205 -1.43 10.36 -9.45
N ILE A 206 -2.61 10.40 -8.83
CA ILE A 206 -3.02 9.44 -7.81
C ILE A 206 -3.82 8.33 -8.48
N GLU A 207 -3.29 7.12 -8.42
CA GLU A 207 -3.92 5.86 -8.79
C GLU A 207 -3.96 5.00 -7.54
N ALA A 208 -5.16 4.84 -6.97
CA ALA A 208 -5.36 4.28 -5.64
C ALA A 208 -6.65 3.45 -5.56
N SER A 209 -6.86 2.79 -4.44
CA SER A 209 -8.10 2.09 -4.11
C SER A 209 -8.47 2.24 -2.64
N LEU A 210 -9.77 2.19 -2.38
CA LEU A 210 -10.36 1.95 -1.07
C LEU A 210 -10.90 0.53 -1.02
N SER A 211 -10.51 -0.23 0.00
CA SER A 211 -10.84 -1.64 0.13
C SER A 211 -11.39 -1.95 1.51
N SER A 212 -12.31 -2.93 1.58
CA SER A 212 -12.75 -3.59 2.81
C SER A 212 -12.52 -5.08 2.70
N ILE A 213 -11.87 -5.65 3.70
CA ILE A 213 -11.51 -7.07 3.79
C ILE A 213 -12.26 -7.67 4.97
N PHE A 214 -12.87 -8.82 4.75
CA PHE A 214 -13.72 -9.53 5.70
C PHE A 214 -13.28 -10.99 5.84
N ASN A 215 -13.66 -11.64 6.95
CA ASN A 215 -13.56 -13.09 7.02
C ASN A 215 -14.61 -13.71 6.08
N SER A 216 -14.21 -14.67 5.25
CA SER A 216 -15.15 -15.34 4.33
C SER A 216 -16.29 -16.05 5.04
N ILE A 217 -16.04 -16.58 6.26
CA ILE A 217 -17.05 -17.29 7.05
C ILE A 217 -18.16 -16.38 7.58
N ASP A 218 -17.86 -15.09 7.78
CA ASP A 218 -18.83 -14.11 8.31
C ASP A 218 -19.60 -13.41 7.17
N PHE A 219 -19.18 -13.61 5.92
CA PHE A 219 -19.74 -12.94 4.76
C PHE A 219 -21.01 -13.66 4.26
N LEU A 220 -22.09 -12.90 4.08
CA LEU A 220 -23.33 -13.32 3.44
C LEU A 220 -23.55 -12.53 2.14
N PRO A 221 -24.21 -13.13 1.12
CA PRO A 221 -24.45 -12.46 -0.17
C PRO A 221 -25.20 -11.11 -0.04
N GLU A 222 -26.08 -10.97 0.94
CA GLU A 222 -26.82 -9.73 1.23
C GLU A 222 -25.93 -8.58 1.72
N HIS A 223 -24.71 -8.86 2.20
CA HIS A 223 -23.74 -7.85 2.60
C HIS A 223 -23.13 -7.12 1.40
N GLU A 224 -23.04 -7.78 0.22
CA GLU A 224 -22.35 -7.25 -0.94
C GLU A 224 -22.87 -5.88 -1.42
N PRO A 225 -24.19 -5.65 -1.57
CA PRO A 225 -24.71 -4.36 -1.98
C PRO A 225 -24.39 -3.24 -0.98
N ILE A 226 -24.43 -3.55 0.33
CA ILE A 226 -24.15 -2.59 1.40
C ILE A 226 -22.67 -2.20 1.37
N ILE A 227 -21.77 -3.19 1.30
CA ILE A 227 -20.33 -2.99 1.23
C ILE A 227 -19.95 -2.14 0.00
N TYR A 228 -20.55 -2.46 -1.16
CA TYR A 228 -20.29 -1.71 -2.38
C TYR A 228 -20.79 -0.26 -2.30
N ALA A 229 -21.98 -0.04 -1.77
CA ALA A 229 -22.53 1.30 -1.57
C ALA A 229 -21.65 2.15 -0.64
N ASN A 230 -21.22 1.58 0.48
CA ASN A 230 -20.32 2.23 1.43
C ASN A 230 -18.98 2.58 0.80
N LEU A 231 -18.31 1.61 0.16
CA LEU A 231 -17.03 1.83 -0.51
C LEU A 231 -17.13 2.93 -1.58
N THR A 232 -18.18 2.89 -2.41
CA THR A 232 -18.42 3.89 -3.46
C THR A 232 -18.63 5.28 -2.89
N SER A 233 -19.47 5.39 -1.85
CA SER A 233 -19.76 6.67 -1.21
C SER A 233 -18.49 7.29 -0.62
N TYR A 234 -17.69 6.50 0.09
CA TYR A 234 -16.46 6.98 0.70
C TYR A 234 -15.37 7.28 -0.34
N SER A 235 -15.25 6.50 -1.43
CA SER A 235 -14.30 6.80 -2.50
C SER A 235 -14.58 8.14 -3.17
N LEU A 236 -15.86 8.45 -3.45
CA LEU A 236 -16.28 9.75 -4.00
C LEU A 236 -16.00 10.91 -3.03
N LEU A 237 -16.23 10.72 -1.73
CA LEU A 237 -15.88 11.72 -0.72
C LEU A 237 -14.37 11.97 -0.69
N ILE A 238 -13.55 10.91 -0.71
CA ILE A 238 -12.09 11.00 -0.72
C ILE A 238 -11.63 11.76 -1.97
N GLU A 239 -12.12 11.42 -3.16
CA GLU A 239 -11.78 12.12 -4.40
C GLU A 239 -12.15 13.60 -4.35
N ARG A 240 -13.31 13.94 -3.79
CA ARG A 240 -13.72 15.33 -3.57
C ARG A 240 -12.76 16.09 -2.65
N TYR A 241 -12.36 15.49 -1.52
CA TYR A 241 -11.40 16.10 -0.59
C TYR A 241 -10.02 16.27 -1.22
N ILE A 242 -9.56 15.30 -2.01
CA ILE A 242 -8.28 15.41 -2.74
C ILE A 242 -8.32 16.61 -3.70
N ASN A 243 -9.43 16.82 -4.40
CA ASN A 243 -9.60 17.98 -5.30
C ASN A 243 -9.59 19.29 -4.51
N GLN A 244 -10.27 19.39 -3.38
CA GLN A 244 -10.25 20.58 -2.51
C GLN A 244 -8.83 20.91 -2.04
N ILE A 245 -8.09 19.92 -1.55
CA ILE A 245 -6.69 20.10 -1.11
C ILE A 245 -5.83 20.63 -2.27
N PHE A 246 -6.04 20.14 -3.48
CA PHE A 246 -5.31 20.60 -4.65
C PHE A 246 -5.65 22.06 -5.01
N ASP A 247 -6.92 22.41 -5.01
CA ASP A 247 -7.37 23.78 -5.34
C ASP A 247 -6.89 24.79 -4.29
N ASP A 248 -6.87 24.42 -2.99
CA ASP A 248 -6.34 25.26 -1.92
C ASP A 248 -4.83 25.52 -2.08
N ILE A 249 -4.05 24.50 -2.46
CA ILE A 249 -2.61 24.63 -2.72
C ILE A 249 -2.36 25.59 -3.91
N GLN A 250 -3.11 25.47 -4.99
CA GLN A 250 -2.98 26.32 -6.18
C GLN A 250 -3.31 27.79 -5.84
N ASN A 251 -4.39 28.02 -5.09
CA ASN A 251 -4.77 29.37 -4.66
C ASN A 251 -3.70 30.01 -3.76
N TYR A 252 -3.08 29.24 -2.87
CA TYR A 252 -2.02 29.75 -1.99
C TYR A 252 -0.78 30.18 -2.80
N HIS A 253 -0.38 29.44 -3.82
CA HIS A 253 0.74 29.80 -4.68
C HIS A 253 0.46 31.04 -5.56
N GLN A 254 -0.79 31.26 -5.97
CA GLN A 254 -1.17 32.45 -6.74
C GLN A 254 -1.22 33.75 -5.90
N ILE A 255 -1.46 33.64 -4.59
CA ILE A 255 -1.50 34.81 -3.67
C ILE A 255 -0.08 35.16 -3.21
N SER A 256 0.87 34.21 -3.27
CA SER A 256 2.25 34.37 -2.79
C SER A 256 3.24 34.73 -3.89
N SER A 257 2.79 34.80 -5.14
CA SER A 257 3.55 35.23 -6.34
C SER A 257 3.18 36.66 -6.75
#